data_25962290457ec90aca745ee9916d2c55
#
_entry.id   25962290457ec90aca745ee9916d2c55
#
_cell.length_a   1.000
_cell.length_b   1.000
_cell.length_c   1.000
_cell.angle_alpha   90.00
_cell.angle_beta   90.00
_cell.angle_gamma   90.00
#
_symmetry.space_group_name_H-M   'P 1'
#
loop_
_entity.id
_entity.type
_entity.pdbx_description
1 polymer ?
#
loop_
_entity_poly.entity_id
_entity_poly.type
_entity_poly.pdbx_seq_one_letter_code
_entity_poly.pdbx_strand_id
1 'polypeptide(L)'
;MTRPTSRRTVLTAALAAAAAAGPVVSAGPAAAAAPSSGSSRRTPAPWAAAFDVDNRFWSTYTDWRRGSGDGTRATAGRRPGLVIAAPAGTTDYTDPHTGKSATWEYAAWTSPVHRSTVPATEVIASWNADTPAGTWIRIELSGEYSDGTATPWFVMGRWAAGDGDIRRTSVDDQSDGRSSVWTDTFAVDDPASGLRLSSYRLRVTLYRTPGSGLTPTVRRLGAMASDVPDRFTVPASTPGLTRELRVPRYSQNVHVGEYPEYDNGGEAWCSPTSSQMIIEYWGRRPTAEDLAWVKPGLADPQICHAARNTFDYQYEGCGNWPFNAAYAATYHDMSAVVTRLGSLTDVERLVRVGIPVITSQSFLKEELTGAGYGTSGHLMTVIGFTAQGDIVANDPASPDNPAVRRVYRRREWENIWLRTKRYDANGKVRSGTGGVCYVYWPARPTAAQTWVLRRLGIG
;
A
#
# COMPACT_ATOMS: atom_id res chain seq x y z
N MET A 1 29.50 2.50 -10.38
CA MET A 1 28.04 2.33 -10.45
C MET A 1 27.56 2.02 -9.06
N THR A 2 27.00 3.00 -8.38
CA THR A 2 26.45 2.86 -7.01
C THR A 2 25.11 2.15 -7.11
N ARG A 3 25.00 0.96 -6.49
CA ARG A 3 23.72 0.25 -6.36
C ARG A 3 22.68 1.17 -5.73
N PRO A 4 21.47 1.28 -6.29
CA PRO A 4 20.39 2.00 -5.64
C PRO A 4 20.04 1.29 -4.32
N THR A 5 19.98 2.05 -3.25
CA THR A 5 19.62 1.55 -1.90
C THR A 5 18.19 1.07 -1.88
N SER A 6 17.96 -0.17 -1.42
CA SER A 6 16.61 -0.72 -1.22
C SER A 6 15.80 0.15 -0.24
N ARG A 7 14.46 0.06 -0.28
CA ARG A 7 13.58 0.74 0.71
C ARG A 7 13.96 0.38 2.16
N ARG A 8 14.50 -0.81 2.40
CA ARG A 8 15.03 -1.26 3.68
C ARG A 8 16.09 -0.31 4.25
N THR A 9 17.04 0.15 3.42
CA THR A 9 18.06 1.13 3.87
C THR A 9 17.47 2.49 4.22
N VAL A 10 16.25 2.79 3.74
CA VAL A 10 15.53 4.04 4.01
C VAL A 10 14.72 3.94 5.31
N LEU A 11 14.15 2.77 5.61
CA LEU A 11 13.31 2.56 6.81
C LEU A 11 14.12 2.32 8.09
N THR A 12 15.25 1.58 8.02
CA THR A 12 16.08 1.26 9.19
C THR A 12 16.90 2.44 9.73
N ALA A 13 17.10 3.51 8.97
CA ALA A 13 17.86 4.69 9.41
C ALA A 13 17.09 5.65 10.34
N ALA A 14 15.80 5.42 10.60
CA ALA A 14 14.94 6.36 11.34
C ALA A 14 14.89 6.14 12.86
N LEU A 15 15.41 5.04 13.39
CA LEU A 15 15.24 4.67 14.80
C LEU A 15 16.43 5.00 15.74
N ALA A 16 17.55 5.53 15.22
CA ALA A 16 18.79 5.73 15.99
C ALA A 16 19.13 7.17 16.40
N ALA A 17 18.20 8.15 16.32
CA ALA A 17 18.51 9.56 16.61
C ALA A 17 17.56 10.22 17.62
N ALA A 18 17.49 9.64 18.81
CA ALA A 18 16.88 10.28 19.97
C ALA A 18 17.86 10.39 21.15
N ALA A 19 18.97 11.10 20.98
CA ALA A 19 19.77 11.71 22.08
C ALA A 19 20.99 12.44 21.52
N ALA A 20 20.92 13.77 21.32
CA ALA A 20 21.98 14.74 21.61
C ALA A 20 21.53 16.15 21.21
N ALA A 21 21.33 17.01 22.19
CA ALA A 21 21.13 18.44 22.01
C ALA A 21 22.51 19.15 22.01
N GLY A 22 22.73 20.01 21.01
CA GLY A 22 23.86 20.95 20.94
C GLY A 22 23.53 22.12 20.03
N PRO A 23 24.10 23.33 20.18
CA PRO A 23 23.42 24.60 19.98
C PRO A 23 23.43 25.16 18.56
N VAL A 24 22.43 26.02 18.32
CA VAL A 24 22.10 26.78 17.11
C VAL A 24 23.13 27.85 16.79
N VAL A 25 23.52 27.95 15.51
CA VAL A 25 24.12 29.18 14.93
C VAL A 25 23.24 29.63 13.76
N SER A 26 22.78 30.88 13.84
CA SER A 26 21.92 31.55 12.88
C SER A 26 22.72 32.13 11.72
N ALA A 27 22.23 31.95 10.47
CA ALA A 27 22.65 32.72 9.32
C ALA A 27 21.42 33.32 8.60
N GLY A 28 21.48 34.61 8.31
CA GLY A 28 20.38 35.40 7.78
C GLY A 28 20.14 35.25 6.27
N PRO A 29 19.09 35.91 5.72
CA PRO A 29 18.55 35.62 4.41
C PRO A 29 19.22 36.36 3.26
N ALA A 30 19.45 35.66 2.17
CA ALA A 30 19.83 36.28 0.88
C ALA A 30 18.59 36.49 0.00
N ALA A 31 18.45 37.69 -0.53
CA ALA A 31 17.36 38.09 -1.40
C ALA A 31 17.50 37.49 -2.82
N ALA A 32 16.42 36.94 -3.34
CA ALA A 32 16.33 36.47 -4.72
C ALA A 32 15.55 37.45 -5.60
N ALA A 33 16.13 37.78 -6.77
CA ALA A 33 15.55 38.64 -7.77
C ALA A 33 14.41 37.94 -8.55
N ALA A 34 13.41 38.73 -8.95
CA ALA A 34 12.25 38.30 -9.72
C ALA A 34 12.56 38.19 -11.21
N PRO A 35 12.01 37.23 -11.96
CA PRO A 35 11.95 37.27 -13.41
C PRO A 35 10.56 37.74 -13.91
N SER A 36 10.60 38.49 -15.01
CA SER A 36 9.48 39.16 -15.67
C SER A 36 8.62 38.25 -16.55
N SER A 37 7.33 38.47 -16.47
CA SER A 37 6.22 38.50 -17.43
C SER A 37 6.12 37.49 -18.60
N GLY A 38 4.92 36.89 -18.69
CA GLY A 38 4.22 36.66 -19.94
C GLY A 38 3.92 35.22 -20.32
N SER A 39 2.95 34.64 -19.66
CA SER A 39 2.23 33.48 -20.21
C SER A 39 0.82 33.45 -19.60
N SER A 40 -0.18 33.38 -20.48
CA SER A 40 -1.59 33.31 -20.12
C SER A 40 -1.84 32.15 -19.17
N ARG A 41 -2.10 32.47 -17.90
CA ARG A 41 -2.49 31.50 -16.88
C ARG A 41 -3.84 30.89 -17.26
N ARG A 42 -3.81 29.66 -17.81
CA ARG A 42 -4.96 28.79 -17.67
C ARG A 42 -5.12 28.53 -16.17
N THR A 43 -6.22 28.97 -15.60
CA THR A 43 -6.64 28.57 -14.24
C THR A 43 -6.72 27.04 -14.24
N PRO A 44 -5.98 26.32 -13.40
CA PRO A 44 -6.13 24.87 -13.30
C PRO A 44 -7.57 24.55 -12.93
N ALA A 45 -8.16 23.55 -13.58
CA ALA A 45 -9.47 23.04 -13.18
C ALA A 45 -9.41 22.67 -11.68
N PRO A 46 -10.48 22.93 -10.89
CA PRO A 46 -10.46 22.79 -9.43
C PRO A 46 -10.21 21.35 -8.88
N TRP A 47 -9.80 20.43 -9.73
CA TRP A 47 -9.48 19.02 -9.42
C TRP A 47 -8.30 18.46 -10.21
N ALA A 48 -7.36 19.27 -10.67
CA ALA A 48 -6.15 18.72 -11.24
C ALA A 48 -5.42 17.91 -10.14
N ALA A 49 -5.36 16.59 -10.34
CA ALA A 49 -4.57 15.69 -9.48
C ALA A 49 -3.11 16.15 -9.48
N ALA A 50 -2.40 15.86 -8.39
CA ALA A 50 -0.96 16.17 -8.32
C ALA A 50 -0.16 15.40 -9.37
N PHE A 51 -0.68 14.27 -9.87
CA PHE A 51 -0.18 13.40 -10.95
C PHE A 51 -1.31 12.51 -11.46
N ASP A 52 -1.10 11.91 -12.62
CA ASP A 52 -2.08 11.02 -13.24
C ASP A 52 -1.94 9.60 -12.71
N VAL A 53 -3.09 8.97 -12.46
CA VAL A 53 -3.19 7.60 -11.93
C VAL A 53 -4.24 6.84 -12.73
N ASP A 54 -3.90 5.64 -13.13
CA ASP A 54 -4.81 4.68 -13.76
C ASP A 54 -4.97 3.46 -12.85
N ASN A 55 -6.19 3.22 -12.39
CA ASN A 55 -6.53 2.08 -11.57
C ASN A 55 -7.31 1.06 -12.41
N ARG A 56 -6.84 -0.17 -12.49
CA ARG A 56 -7.58 -1.26 -13.12
C ARG A 56 -7.73 -2.45 -12.19
N PHE A 57 -8.97 -2.83 -11.91
CA PHE A 57 -9.29 -4.00 -11.08
C PHE A 57 -10.25 -4.94 -11.79
N TRP A 58 -10.04 -6.25 -11.62
CA TRP A 58 -10.92 -7.33 -12.03
C TRP A 58 -11.54 -7.93 -10.78
N SER A 59 -12.86 -7.88 -10.64
CA SER A 59 -13.56 -8.33 -9.43
C SER A 59 -14.97 -8.87 -9.69
N THR A 60 -15.50 -8.68 -10.89
CA THR A 60 -16.83 -9.18 -11.26
C THR A 60 -16.75 -10.53 -11.97
N TYR A 61 -17.85 -11.28 -11.97
CA TYR A 61 -17.96 -12.51 -12.75
C TYR A 61 -17.59 -12.31 -14.23
N THR A 62 -18.02 -11.20 -14.81
CA THR A 62 -17.69 -10.84 -16.19
C THR A 62 -16.22 -10.54 -16.37
N ASP A 63 -15.58 -9.87 -15.42
CA ASP A 63 -14.14 -9.62 -15.47
C ASP A 63 -13.34 -10.92 -15.51
N TRP A 64 -13.66 -11.87 -14.60
CA TRP A 64 -12.99 -13.17 -14.56
C TRP A 64 -13.14 -13.97 -15.84
N ARG A 65 -14.31 -13.87 -16.50
CA ARG A 65 -14.56 -14.56 -17.77
C ARG A 65 -13.87 -13.95 -18.98
N ARG A 66 -13.41 -12.69 -18.87
CA ARG A 66 -12.68 -12.01 -19.97
C ARG A 66 -11.20 -12.36 -20.01
N GLY A 67 -10.65 -12.84 -18.94
CA GLY A 67 -9.25 -13.31 -18.90
C GLY A 67 -9.12 -14.73 -19.42
N SER A 68 -7.87 -15.15 -19.59
CA SER A 68 -7.51 -16.51 -19.98
C SER A 68 -7.23 -17.36 -18.74
N GLY A 69 -7.96 -18.44 -18.56
CA GLY A 69 -7.80 -19.38 -17.45
C GLY A 69 -7.22 -20.70 -17.91
N ASP A 70 -6.24 -21.20 -17.15
CA ASP A 70 -5.72 -22.56 -17.24
C ASP A 70 -6.02 -23.27 -15.90
N GLY A 71 -6.99 -24.17 -15.94
CA GLY A 71 -7.48 -24.87 -14.75
C GLY A 71 -8.33 -24.03 -13.78
N THR A 72 -8.57 -22.75 -14.05
CA THR A 72 -9.38 -21.87 -13.19
C THR A 72 -10.83 -21.76 -13.69
N ARG A 73 -11.71 -21.36 -12.77
CA ARG A 73 -13.12 -21.07 -13.05
C ARG A 73 -13.59 -19.83 -12.30
N ALA A 74 -14.33 -18.97 -13.01
CA ALA A 74 -15.08 -17.89 -12.38
C ALA A 74 -16.27 -18.44 -11.59
N THR A 75 -16.48 -17.94 -10.37
CA THR A 75 -17.67 -18.19 -9.56
C THR A 75 -18.61 -17.00 -9.62
N ALA A 76 -19.90 -17.28 -9.79
CA ALA A 76 -20.95 -16.28 -9.73
C ALA A 76 -21.46 -16.09 -8.29
N GLY A 77 -22.42 -15.19 -8.09
CA GLY A 77 -23.08 -14.95 -6.82
C GLY A 77 -22.81 -13.56 -6.26
N ARG A 78 -23.10 -13.37 -4.99
CA ARG A 78 -22.98 -12.06 -4.32
C ARG A 78 -21.53 -11.58 -4.17
N ARG A 79 -20.59 -12.50 -4.11
CA ARG A 79 -19.13 -12.26 -4.06
C ARG A 79 -18.49 -13.12 -5.14
N PRO A 80 -18.43 -12.65 -6.38
CA PRO A 80 -17.76 -13.38 -7.46
C PRO A 80 -16.28 -13.61 -7.11
N GLY A 81 -15.70 -14.63 -7.70
CA GLY A 81 -14.28 -14.92 -7.49
C GLY A 81 -13.74 -15.87 -8.55
N LEU A 82 -12.47 -16.12 -8.45
CA LEU A 82 -11.72 -17.07 -9.26
C LEU A 82 -11.23 -18.20 -8.37
N VAL A 83 -11.44 -19.43 -8.78
CA VAL A 83 -11.09 -20.66 -8.03
C VAL A 83 -10.40 -21.66 -8.93
N ILE A 84 -9.74 -22.66 -8.35
CA ILE A 84 -9.28 -23.86 -9.07
C ILE A 84 -10.52 -24.71 -9.42
N ALA A 85 -10.73 -24.96 -10.71
CA ALA A 85 -11.75 -25.93 -11.17
C ALA A 85 -11.15 -27.33 -11.32
N ALA A 86 -10.00 -27.40 -12.01
CA ALA A 86 -9.18 -28.58 -12.14
C ALA A 86 -7.72 -28.10 -12.17
N PRO A 87 -6.77 -28.79 -11.53
CA PRO A 87 -5.37 -28.41 -11.64
C PRO A 87 -4.90 -28.43 -13.10
N ALA A 88 -4.14 -27.42 -13.51
CA ALA A 88 -3.43 -27.39 -14.78
C ALA A 88 -2.16 -28.27 -14.75
N GLY A 89 -1.66 -28.55 -13.53
CA GLY A 89 -0.49 -29.38 -13.29
C GLY A 89 -0.06 -29.35 -11.84
N THR A 90 1.14 -29.87 -11.60
CA THR A 90 1.82 -29.82 -10.32
C THR A 90 3.17 -29.12 -10.47
N THR A 91 3.65 -28.52 -9.38
CA THR A 91 4.97 -27.93 -9.30
C THR A 91 5.54 -28.04 -7.90
N ASP A 92 6.85 -28.20 -7.81
CA ASP A 92 7.53 -28.10 -6.52
C ASP A 92 7.84 -26.64 -6.20
N TYR A 93 7.67 -26.29 -4.93
CA TYR A 93 8.07 -25.00 -4.41
C TYR A 93 8.90 -25.20 -3.14
N THR A 94 10.12 -24.66 -3.17
CA THR A 94 10.97 -24.58 -1.98
C THR A 94 10.82 -23.19 -1.39
N ASP A 95 10.30 -23.10 -0.18
CA ASP A 95 10.19 -21.84 0.54
C ASP A 95 11.59 -21.33 0.91
N PRO A 96 12.02 -20.16 0.41
CA PRO A 96 13.38 -19.66 0.61
C PRO A 96 13.70 -19.28 2.06
N HIS A 97 12.68 -19.08 2.91
CA HIS A 97 12.82 -18.65 4.30
C HIS A 97 12.83 -19.81 5.27
N THR A 98 12.26 -20.95 4.89
CA THR A 98 12.21 -22.15 5.74
C THR A 98 13.04 -23.30 5.19
N GLY A 99 13.40 -23.28 3.91
CA GLY A 99 14.04 -24.37 3.19
C GLY A 99 13.11 -25.57 2.94
N LYS A 100 11.84 -25.50 3.33
CA LYS A 100 10.88 -26.59 3.12
C LYS A 100 10.45 -26.65 1.65
N SER A 101 10.55 -27.83 1.04
CA SER A 101 10.01 -28.13 -0.28
C SER A 101 8.71 -28.88 -0.17
N ALA A 102 7.74 -28.51 -1.00
CA ALA A 102 6.47 -29.23 -1.14
C ALA A 102 5.97 -29.16 -2.59
N THR A 103 5.28 -30.23 -3.01
CA THR A 103 4.59 -30.27 -4.29
C THR A 103 3.21 -29.61 -4.14
N TRP A 104 2.82 -28.80 -5.13
CA TRP A 104 1.55 -28.08 -5.17
C TRP A 104 0.83 -28.35 -6.48
N GLU A 105 -0.47 -28.61 -6.43
CA GLU A 105 -1.34 -28.48 -7.60
C GLU A 105 -1.55 -26.99 -7.89
N TYR A 106 -1.57 -26.60 -9.17
CA TYR A 106 -1.78 -25.22 -9.54
C TYR A 106 -2.79 -25.04 -10.67
N ALA A 107 -3.37 -23.85 -10.72
CA ALA A 107 -4.14 -23.34 -11.83
C ALA A 107 -3.84 -21.84 -11.99
N ALA A 108 -3.86 -21.33 -13.21
CA ALA A 108 -3.48 -19.95 -13.49
C ALA A 108 -4.60 -19.17 -14.20
N TRP A 109 -4.63 -17.88 -13.99
CA TRP A 109 -5.48 -16.95 -14.73
C TRP A 109 -4.69 -15.70 -15.09
N THR A 110 -4.81 -15.29 -16.36
CA THR A 110 -4.17 -14.08 -16.89
C THR A 110 -5.24 -13.09 -17.32
N SER A 111 -5.12 -11.85 -16.88
CA SER A 111 -6.03 -10.78 -17.26
C SER A 111 -5.95 -10.48 -18.76
N PRO A 112 -6.99 -9.87 -19.35
CA PRO A 112 -6.85 -9.14 -20.60
C PRO A 112 -5.73 -8.10 -20.47
N VAL A 113 -5.08 -7.76 -21.59
CA VAL A 113 -4.16 -6.63 -21.64
C VAL A 113 -4.92 -5.35 -21.26
N HIS A 114 -4.41 -4.64 -20.28
CA HIS A 114 -4.88 -3.31 -19.93
C HIS A 114 -3.94 -2.27 -20.57
N ARG A 115 -4.46 -1.46 -21.47
CA ARG A 115 -3.75 -0.28 -21.98
C ARG A 115 -3.96 0.83 -20.96
N SER A 116 -2.85 1.23 -20.32
CA SER A 116 -2.92 2.28 -19.32
C SER A 116 -3.29 3.62 -19.98
N THR A 117 -4.18 4.35 -19.34
CA THR A 117 -4.52 5.73 -19.74
C THR A 117 -3.43 6.71 -19.35
N VAL A 118 -2.49 6.27 -18.51
CA VAL A 118 -1.31 7.01 -18.04
C VAL A 118 -0.07 6.24 -18.45
N PRO A 119 0.88 6.84 -19.19
CA PRO A 119 2.18 6.25 -19.45
C PRO A 119 2.92 6.08 -18.12
N ALA A 120 3.01 4.85 -17.61
CA ALA A 120 3.40 4.62 -16.23
C ALA A 120 4.91 4.55 -16.02
N THR A 121 5.40 5.18 -14.96
CA THR A 121 6.73 4.95 -14.40
C THR A 121 6.71 3.95 -13.26
N GLU A 122 5.58 3.82 -12.55
CA GLU A 122 5.40 2.87 -11.44
C GLU A 122 4.07 2.14 -11.54
N VAL A 123 4.07 0.85 -11.13
CA VAL A 123 2.86 0.04 -10.98
C VAL A 123 2.91 -0.72 -9.66
N ILE A 124 1.80 -0.65 -8.90
CA ILE A 124 1.62 -1.38 -7.65
C ILE A 124 0.40 -2.29 -7.79
N ALA A 125 0.60 -3.60 -7.60
CA ALA A 125 -0.49 -4.57 -7.64
C ALA A 125 -1.26 -4.61 -6.31
N SER A 126 -2.52 -5.01 -6.37
CA SER A 126 -3.36 -5.30 -5.19
C SER A 126 -4.23 -6.51 -5.45
N TRP A 127 -4.48 -7.29 -4.42
CA TRP A 127 -5.35 -8.45 -4.49
C TRP A 127 -6.16 -8.63 -3.20
N ASN A 128 -7.35 -9.21 -3.36
CA ASN A 128 -8.17 -9.69 -2.25
C ASN A 128 -8.41 -11.18 -2.48
N ALA A 129 -7.95 -12.02 -1.57
CA ALA A 129 -8.03 -13.45 -1.71
C ALA A 129 -8.29 -14.14 -0.37
N ASP A 130 -9.17 -15.14 -0.41
CA ASP A 130 -9.33 -16.11 0.66
C ASP A 130 -8.32 -17.24 0.38
N THR A 131 -7.36 -17.47 1.27
CA THR A 131 -6.35 -18.54 1.16
C THR A 131 -6.41 -19.40 2.40
N PRO A 132 -7.35 -20.37 2.46
CA PRO A 132 -7.41 -21.32 3.59
C PRO A 132 -6.11 -22.13 3.69
N ALA A 133 -5.82 -22.65 4.89
CA ALA A 133 -4.64 -23.50 5.11
C ALA A 133 -4.54 -24.61 4.04
N GLY A 134 -3.34 -24.85 3.55
CA GLY A 134 -3.09 -25.72 2.40
C GLY A 134 -3.24 -25.04 1.05
N THR A 135 -3.35 -23.69 1.02
CA THR A 135 -3.46 -22.91 -0.22
C THR A 135 -2.68 -21.59 -0.17
N TRP A 136 -2.23 -21.13 -1.34
CA TRP A 136 -1.60 -19.83 -1.50
C TRP A 136 -1.71 -19.34 -2.94
N ILE A 137 -1.31 -18.10 -3.20
CA ILE A 137 -1.34 -17.49 -4.54
C ILE A 137 -0.03 -16.77 -4.86
N ARG A 138 0.29 -16.68 -6.17
CA ARG A 138 1.37 -15.85 -6.70
C ARG A 138 0.79 -14.84 -7.68
N ILE A 139 1.15 -13.58 -7.52
CA ILE A 139 0.76 -12.49 -8.40
C ILE A 139 1.96 -12.06 -9.22
N GLU A 140 1.76 -11.92 -10.55
CA GLU A 140 2.80 -11.53 -11.48
C GLU A 140 2.28 -10.44 -12.43
N LEU A 141 3.20 -9.57 -12.88
CA LEU A 141 2.96 -8.49 -13.84
C LEU A 141 3.88 -8.67 -15.05
N SER A 142 3.33 -8.47 -16.25
CA SER A 142 4.10 -8.30 -17.48
C SER A 142 3.43 -7.22 -18.31
N GLY A 143 4.20 -6.44 -19.05
CA GLY A 143 3.68 -5.33 -19.83
C GLY A 143 4.49 -5.06 -21.09
N GLU A 144 4.12 -3.98 -21.76
CA GLU A 144 4.78 -3.46 -22.96
C GLU A 144 5.22 -2.02 -22.68
N TYR A 145 6.46 -1.72 -22.99
CA TYR A 145 6.99 -0.38 -22.92
C TYR A 145 6.50 0.50 -24.07
N SER A 146 6.70 1.80 -23.94
CA SER A 146 6.35 2.80 -24.96
C SER A 146 7.07 2.64 -26.30
N ASP A 147 8.19 1.90 -26.33
CA ASP A 147 8.93 1.55 -27.55
C ASP A 147 8.49 0.22 -28.18
N GLY A 148 7.44 -0.42 -27.64
CA GLY A 148 6.89 -1.68 -28.15
C GLY A 148 7.59 -2.94 -27.65
N THR A 149 8.63 -2.84 -26.82
CA THR A 149 9.27 -4.02 -26.24
C THR A 149 8.52 -4.52 -25.01
N ALA A 150 8.50 -5.85 -24.82
CA ALA A 150 7.81 -6.48 -23.70
C ALA A 150 8.72 -6.65 -22.48
N THR A 151 8.12 -6.58 -21.28
CA THR A 151 8.81 -6.98 -20.04
C THR A 151 8.76 -8.49 -19.85
N PRO A 152 9.67 -9.08 -19.06
CA PRO A 152 9.44 -10.41 -18.51
C PRO A 152 8.23 -10.40 -17.55
N TRP A 153 7.88 -11.57 -17.00
CA TRP A 153 6.95 -11.65 -15.89
C TRP A 153 7.71 -11.35 -14.58
N PHE A 154 7.31 -10.28 -13.92
CA PHE A 154 7.79 -9.91 -12.59
C PHE A 154 6.84 -10.44 -11.51
N VAL A 155 7.36 -11.04 -10.44
CA VAL A 155 6.57 -11.48 -9.30
C VAL A 155 6.30 -10.28 -8.41
N MET A 156 5.01 -9.93 -8.25
CA MET A 156 4.57 -8.83 -7.40
C MET A 156 4.30 -9.27 -5.94
N GLY A 157 4.25 -10.57 -5.70
CA GLY A 157 4.13 -11.15 -4.37
C GLY A 157 3.70 -12.62 -4.40
N ARG A 158 4.13 -13.36 -3.37
CA ARG A 158 3.61 -14.67 -2.98
C ARG A 158 2.84 -14.49 -1.68
N TRP A 159 1.57 -14.89 -1.67
CA TRP A 159 0.65 -14.58 -0.59
C TRP A 159 -0.05 -15.82 -0.06
N ALA A 160 -0.01 -15.97 1.26
CA ALA A 160 -0.92 -16.78 2.07
C ALA A 160 -1.39 -15.94 3.27
N ALA A 161 -2.64 -16.09 3.69
CA ALA A 161 -3.17 -15.40 4.87
C ALA A 161 -2.43 -15.80 6.15
N GLY A 162 -2.16 -17.12 6.29
CA GLY A 162 -1.29 -17.67 7.34
C GLY A 162 0.17 -17.74 6.93
N ASP A 163 0.99 -18.37 7.77
CA ASP A 163 2.42 -18.56 7.57
C ASP A 163 2.86 -20.04 7.75
N GLY A 164 1.89 -20.96 7.79
CA GLY A 164 2.12 -22.40 7.97
C GLY A 164 2.52 -23.14 6.70
N ASP A 165 1.96 -22.74 5.56
CA ASP A 165 2.13 -23.41 4.27
C ASP A 165 3.37 -22.87 3.52
N ILE A 166 3.40 -21.57 3.35
CA ILE A 166 4.53 -20.81 2.82
C ILE A 166 4.72 -19.55 3.66
N ARG A 167 5.93 -19.01 3.64
CA ARG A 167 6.18 -17.65 4.09
C ARG A 167 5.75 -16.66 3.00
N ARG A 168 4.81 -15.74 3.33
CA ARG A 168 4.44 -14.68 2.38
C ARG A 168 5.64 -13.79 2.12
N THR A 169 5.88 -13.47 0.84
CA THR A 169 7.15 -12.85 0.49
C THR A 169 7.05 -12.03 -0.80
N SER A 170 7.69 -10.87 -0.80
CA SER A 170 8.17 -10.22 -2.02
C SER A 170 9.32 -11.03 -2.64
N VAL A 171 9.78 -10.62 -3.80
CA VAL A 171 10.91 -11.24 -4.50
C VAL A 171 11.88 -10.15 -4.90
N ASP A 172 13.10 -10.23 -4.39
CA ASP A 172 14.17 -9.29 -4.70
C ASP A 172 14.88 -9.63 -6.02
N ASP A 173 15.78 -8.72 -6.43
CA ASP A 173 16.68 -8.87 -7.57
C ASP A 173 15.98 -9.13 -8.91
N GLN A 174 14.75 -8.63 -9.07
CA GLN A 174 14.02 -8.68 -10.33
C GLN A 174 14.30 -7.42 -11.15
N SER A 175 15.00 -7.56 -12.26
CA SER A 175 15.26 -6.49 -13.23
C SER A 175 15.39 -7.07 -14.63
N ASP A 176 14.99 -6.28 -15.65
CA ASP A 176 15.28 -6.54 -17.06
C ASP A 176 16.31 -5.55 -17.65
N GLY A 177 16.95 -4.76 -16.76
CA GLY A 177 17.90 -3.71 -17.12
C GLY A 177 17.26 -2.40 -17.54
N ARG A 178 15.92 -2.30 -17.51
CA ARG A 178 15.11 -1.12 -17.86
C ARG A 178 14.10 -0.76 -16.78
N SER A 179 13.64 -1.77 -16.07
CA SER A 179 12.76 -1.67 -14.90
C SER A 179 13.13 -2.72 -13.88
N SER A 180 12.72 -2.46 -12.65
CA SER A 180 12.98 -3.32 -11.50
C SER A 180 11.72 -3.42 -10.63
N VAL A 181 11.63 -4.47 -9.81
CA VAL A 181 10.63 -4.55 -8.75
C VAL A 181 11.29 -4.31 -7.42
N TRP A 182 10.84 -3.27 -6.72
CA TRP A 182 11.31 -2.89 -5.39
C TRP A 182 10.25 -3.29 -4.37
N THR A 183 10.45 -4.40 -3.68
CA THR A 183 9.51 -4.99 -2.71
C THR A 183 8.12 -5.22 -3.33
N ASP A 184 7.33 -4.16 -3.48
CA ASP A 184 5.92 -4.16 -3.89
C ASP A 184 5.61 -3.29 -5.11
N THR A 185 6.64 -2.64 -5.67
CA THR A 185 6.48 -1.64 -6.73
C THR A 185 7.34 -1.99 -7.93
N PHE A 186 6.69 -2.22 -9.09
CA PHE A 186 7.37 -2.15 -10.38
C PHE A 186 7.71 -0.70 -10.67
N ALA A 187 8.95 -0.43 -11.07
CA ALA A 187 9.40 0.91 -11.42
C ALA A 187 10.33 0.90 -12.65
N VAL A 188 10.17 1.87 -13.53
CA VAL A 188 11.15 2.17 -14.60
C VAL A 188 12.41 2.72 -13.94
N ASP A 189 13.58 2.14 -14.25
CA ASP A 189 14.84 2.46 -13.56
C ASP A 189 15.33 3.88 -13.86
N ASP A 190 15.14 4.34 -15.10
CA ASP A 190 15.46 5.71 -15.54
C ASP A 190 14.24 6.40 -16.17
N PRO A 191 13.37 7.03 -15.36
CA PRO A 191 12.23 7.80 -15.89
C PRO A 191 12.63 8.99 -16.78
N ALA A 192 13.85 9.52 -16.65
CA ALA A 192 14.34 10.63 -17.45
C ALA A 192 14.62 10.25 -18.91
N SER A 193 14.83 8.95 -19.20
CA SER A 193 14.95 8.42 -20.57
C SER A 193 13.67 8.60 -21.41
N GLY A 194 12.53 8.91 -20.76
CA GLY A 194 11.21 8.94 -21.39
C GLY A 194 10.56 7.58 -21.55
N LEU A 195 11.22 6.49 -21.16
CA LEU A 195 10.64 5.15 -21.17
C LEU A 195 9.44 5.08 -20.21
N ARG A 196 8.36 4.43 -20.66
CA ARG A 196 7.14 4.26 -19.87
C ARG A 196 6.56 2.86 -20.13
N LEU A 197 5.84 2.33 -19.14
CA LEU A 197 4.98 1.17 -19.37
C LEU A 197 3.66 1.67 -19.97
N SER A 198 3.32 1.21 -21.17
CA SER A 198 2.13 1.63 -21.94
C SER A 198 0.94 0.71 -21.72
N SER A 199 1.21 -0.56 -21.45
CA SER A 199 0.17 -1.55 -21.16
C SER A 199 0.73 -2.64 -20.24
N TYR A 200 -0.18 -3.34 -19.54
CA TYR A 200 0.18 -4.47 -18.71
C TYR A 200 -0.94 -5.51 -18.63
N ARG A 201 -0.60 -6.66 -18.14
CA ARG A 201 -1.50 -7.70 -17.67
C ARG A 201 -0.99 -8.30 -16.38
N LEU A 202 -1.92 -8.78 -15.57
CA LEU A 202 -1.61 -9.50 -14.35
C LEU A 202 -1.89 -10.99 -14.55
N ARG A 203 -1.08 -11.81 -13.95
CA ARG A 203 -1.33 -13.25 -13.80
C ARG A 203 -1.44 -13.57 -12.32
N VAL A 204 -2.45 -14.37 -11.96
CA VAL A 204 -2.53 -15.00 -10.64
C VAL A 204 -2.48 -16.50 -10.82
N THR A 205 -1.54 -17.13 -10.12
CA THR A 205 -1.46 -18.58 -10.00
C THR A 205 -1.96 -18.99 -8.62
N LEU A 206 -2.95 -19.88 -8.60
CA LEU A 206 -3.58 -20.42 -7.41
C LEU A 206 -2.95 -21.78 -7.12
N TYR A 207 -2.55 -22.02 -5.90
CA TYR A 207 -1.90 -23.24 -5.45
C TYR A 207 -2.68 -23.92 -4.33
N ARG A 208 -2.68 -25.26 -4.32
CA ARG A 208 -3.24 -26.06 -3.23
C ARG A 208 -2.42 -27.32 -2.98
N THR A 209 -2.54 -27.88 -1.78
CA THR A 209 -2.01 -29.20 -1.47
C THR A 209 -2.62 -30.25 -2.39
N PRO A 210 -1.81 -31.15 -3.01
CA PRO A 210 -2.29 -32.15 -3.95
C PRO A 210 -3.40 -33.02 -3.34
N GLY A 211 -4.46 -33.27 -4.12
CA GLY A 211 -5.58 -34.11 -3.73
C GLY A 211 -6.48 -33.56 -2.62
N SER A 212 -6.21 -32.36 -2.08
CA SER A 212 -6.99 -31.81 -0.97
C SER A 212 -8.41 -31.35 -1.34
N GLY A 213 -8.67 -31.07 -2.62
CA GLY A 213 -9.92 -30.47 -3.05
C GLY A 213 -10.13 -29.02 -2.61
N LEU A 214 -9.20 -28.45 -1.82
CA LEU A 214 -9.22 -27.05 -1.40
C LEU A 214 -9.01 -26.11 -2.59
N THR A 215 -9.38 -24.85 -2.44
CA THR A 215 -9.06 -23.83 -3.44
C THR A 215 -8.94 -22.47 -2.77
N PRO A 216 -7.89 -21.69 -3.06
CA PRO A 216 -7.94 -20.27 -2.76
C PRO A 216 -9.03 -19.62 -3.62
N THR A 217 -9.57 -18.50 -3.15
CA THR A 217 -10.56 -17.74 -3.92
C THR A 217 -10.09 -16.30 -4.09
N VAL A 218 -9.76 -15.91 -5.32
CA VAL A 218 -9.38 -14.53 -5.62
C VAL A 218 -10.65 -13.72 -5.90
N ARG A 219 -10.89 -12.70 -5.04
CA ARG A 219 -12.08 -11.83 -5.12
C ARG A 219 -11.83 -10.55 -5.91
N ARG A 220 -10.62 -10.06 -5.88
CA ARG A 220 -10.16 -8.87 -6.60
C ARG A 220 -8.71 -9.06 -6.99
N LEU A 221 -8.35 -8.67 -8.17
CA LEU A 221 -6.97 -8.54 -8.65
C LEU A 221 -6.89 -7.27 -9.47
N GLY A 222 -5.84 -6.50 -9.32
CA GLY A 222 -5.65 -5.31 -10.12
C GLY A 222 -4.37 -4.59 -9.80
N ALA A 223 -4.18 -3.45 -10.43
CA ALA A 223 -3.04 -2.59 -10.17
C ALA A 223 -3.41 -1.11 -10.34
N MET A 224 -2.63 -0.29 -9.68
CA MET A 224 -2.52 1.13 -9.86
C MET A 224 -1.26 1.41 -10.67
N ALA A 225 -1.42 2.07 -11.82
CA ALA A 225 -0.33 2.57 -12.64
C ALA A 225 -0.26 4.10 -12.53
N SER A 226 0.94 4.67 -12.46
CA SER A 226 1.11 6.12 -12.30
C SER A 226 2.36 6.63 -13.01
N ASP A 227 2.27 7.82 -13.62
CA ASP A 227 3.44 8.61 -13.98
C ASP A 227 3.84 9.48 -12.79
N VAL A 228 5.01 9.20 -12.22
CA VAL A 228 5.49 9.82 -10.98
C VAL A 228 6.54 10.87 -11.33
N PRO A 229 6.15 12.17 -11.43
CA PRO A 229 7.08 13.23 -11.74
C PRO A 229 8.01 13.54 -10.56
N ASP A 230 9.19 14.13 -10.84
CA ASP A 230 10.06 14.65 -9.81
C ASP A 230 9.45 15.93 -9.20
N ARG A 231 8.95 15.81 -7.95
CA ARG A 231 8.22 16.90 -7.28
C ARG A 231 8.59 17.00 -5.81
N PHE A 232 9.17 18.13 -5.42
CA PHE A 232 9.52 18.46 -4.03
C PHE A 232 8.38 19.17 -3.29
N THR A 233 7.54 19.92 -4.01
CA THR A 233 6.40 20.66 -3.46
C THR A 233 5.14 20.36 -4.26
N VAL A 234 3.99 20.51 -3.64
CA VAL A 234 2.70 20.23 -4.27
C VAL A 234 1.75 21.42 -4.11
N PRO A 235 0.76 21.56 -5.02
CA PRO A 235 -0.27 22.59 -4.88
C PRO A 235 -1.08 22.41 -3.60
N ALA A 236 -1.49 23.51 -2.98
CA ALA A 236 -2.44 23.47 -1.88
C ALA A 236 -3.84 23.12 -2.38
N SER A 237 -4.58 22.31 -1.63
CA SER A 237 -6.00 22.08 -1.87
C SER A 237 -6.88 22.96 -0.97
N THR A 238 -8.10 23.24 -1.42
CA THR A 238 -9.06 24.02 -0.63
C THR A 238 -9.83 23.08 0.30
N PRO A 239 -9.92 23.40 1.62
CA PRO A 239 -10.75 22.66 2.54
C PRO A 239 -12.23 22.62 2.12
N GLY A 240 -12.87 21.46 2.21
CA GLY A 240 -14.25 21.26 1.80
C GLY A 240 -15.07 20.37 2.73
N LEU A 241 -14.51 19.95 3.87
CA LEU A 241 -15.15 19.04 4.80
C LEU A 241 -14.79 19.36 6.25
N THR A 242 -15.80 19.38 7.11
CA THR A 242 -15.66 19.29 8.58
C THR A 242 -16.35 18.01 9.02
N ARG A 243 -15.57 17.01 9.39
CA ARG A 243 -16.09 15.69 9.81
C ARG A 243 -15.00 14.89 10.48
N GLU A 244 -15.36 14.08 11.48
CA GLU A 244 -14.49 13.09 12.11
C GLU A 244 -15.21 11.74 12.18
N LEU A 245 -14.53 10.66 11.82
CA LEU A 245 -15.00 9.29 11.90
C LEU A 245 -14.54 8.66 13.21
N ARG A 246 -15.37 7.82 13.82
CA ARG A 246 -15.08 7.16 15.10
C ARG A 246 -14.23 5.89 14.86
N VAL A 247 -13.02 6.08 14.37
CA VAL A 247 -12.05 4.99 14.16
C VAL A 247 -11.40 4.64 15.51
N PRO A 248 -11.28 3.36 15.89
CA PRO A 248 -10.52 2.93 17.06
C PRO A 248 -9.10 3.49 17.08
N ARG A 249 -8.52 3.62 18.26
CA ARG A 249 -7.18 4.21 18.47
C ARG A 249 -6.27 3.17 19.07
N TYR A 250 -5.22 2.80 18.33
CA TYR A 250 -4.21 1.85 18.78
C TYR A 250 -2.83 2.44 18.56
N SER A 251 -2.01 2.40 19.62
CA SER A 251 -0.60 2.75 19.54
C SER A 251 0.22 1.51 19.23
N GLN A 252 1.12 1.61 18.24
CA GLN A 252 2.13 0.60 18.01
C GLN A 252 3.15 0.53 19.16
N ASN A 253 3.41 1.68 19.81
CA ASN A 253 4.48 1.80 20.81
C ASN A 253 4.18 1.06 22.12
N VAL A 254 2.92 0.67 22.39
CA VAL A 254 2.61 -0.21 23.52
C VAL A 254 3.18 -1.62 23.35
N HIS A 255 3.68 -1.95 22.15
CA HIS A 255 4.29 -3.23 21.79
C HIS A 255 5.80 -3.14 21.53
N VAL A 256 6.45 -2.04 21.93
CA VAL A 256 7.91 -1.88 21.82
C VAL A 256 8.63 -3.06 22.49
N GLY A 257 9.52 -3.72 21.73
CA GLY A 257 10.27 -4.90 22.18
C GLY A 257 9.49 -6.22 22.19
N GLU A 258 8.20 -6.22 21.84
CA GLU A 258 7.42 -7.46 21.72
C GLU A 258 7.53 -8.01 20.28
N TYR A 259 7.71 -9.32 20.14
CA TYR A 259 7.81 -10.02 18.85
C TYR A 259 8.82 -9.38 17.87
N PRO A 260 10.09 -9.28 18.26
CA PRO A 260 11.12 -8.62 17.43
C PRO A 260 11.36 -9.33 16.09
N GLU A 261 10.95 -10.59 15.95
CA GLU A 261 10.96 -11.34 14.69
C GLU A 261 10.06 -10.75 13.61
N TYR A 262 9.09 -9.90 13.97
CA TYR A 262 8.23 -9.16 13.05
C TYR A 262 8.63 -7.69 13.04
N ASP A 263 9.64 -7.34 12.22
CA ASP A 263 10.09 -5.97 11.98
C ASP A 263 10.57 -5.23 13.25
N ASN A 264 11.33 -5.92 14.09
CA ASN A 264 11.87 -5.46 15.39
C ASN A 264 10.82 -5.12 16.46
N GLY A 265 9.55 -5.44 16.26
CA GLY A 265 8.49 -5.19 17.22
C GLY A 265 7.71 -3.90 16.97
N GLY A 266 7.04 -3.42 18.00
CA GLY A 266 6.09 -2.31 17.93
C GLY A 266 6.63 -1.02 17.32
N GLU A 267 7.93 -0.80 17.33
CA GLU A 267 8.57 0.39 16.75
C GLU A 267 8.30 0.56 15.25
N ALA A 268 8.10 -0.54 14.51
CA ALA A 268 7.95 -0.53 13.05
C ALA A 268 6.54 -0.91 12.57
N TRP A 269 5.56 -1.08 13.47
CA TRP A 269 4.22 -1.60 13.15
C TRP A 269 3.18 -0.55 12.75
N CYS A 270 3.59 0.58 12.20
CA CYS A 270 2.65 1.63 11.82
C CYS A 270 1.62 1.17 10.77
N SER A 271 2.04 0.36 9.81
CA SER A 271 1.18 -0.14 8.74
C SER A 271 0.12 -1.13 9.24
N PRO A 272 0.48 -2.24 9.92
CA PRO A 272 -0.50 -3.17 10.46
C PRO A 272 -1.39 -2.53 11.53
N THR A 273 -0.87 -1.62 12.38
CA THR A 273 -1.66 -0.92 13.39
C THR A 273 -2.73 -0.02 12.73
N SER A 274 -2.34 0.76 11.73
CA SER A 274 -3.27 1.59 10.95
C SER A 274 -4.31 0.74 10.22
N SER A 275 -3.90 -0.41 9.67
CA SER A 275 -4.79 -1.37 9.00
C SER A 275 -5.81 -1.94 9.97
N GLN A 276 -5.38 -2.37 11.16
CA GLN A 276 -6.26 -2.95 12.17
C GLN A 276 -7.28 -1.91 12.71
N MET A 277 -6.90 -0.65 12.85
CA MET A 277 -7.83 0.42 13.22
C MET A 277 -9.01 0.51 12.24
N ILE A 278 -8.75 0.45 10.92
CA ILE A 278 -9.82 0.51 9.92
C ILE A 278 -10.62 -0.79 9.85
N ILE A 279 -9.97 -1.95 9.99
CA ILE A 279 -10.65 -3.25 10.03
C ILE A 279 -11.68 -3.26 11.17
N GLU A 280 -11.31 -2.77 12.35
CA GLU A 280 -12.22 -2.70 13.49
C GLU A 280 -13.24 -1.56 13.38
N TYR A 281 -12.94 -0.47 12.71
CA TYR A 281 -13.93 0.54 12.35
C TYR A 281 -15.09 -0.05 11.53
N TRP A 282 -14.80 -1.03 10.67
CA TRP A 282 -15.81 -1.77 9.91
C TRP A 282 -16.44 -2.93 10.68
N GLY A 283 -16.15 -3.05 11.98
CA GLY A 283 -16.72 -4.06 12.86
C GLY A 283 -16.16 -5.47 12.61
N ARG A 284 -14.92 -5.58 12.14
CA ARG A 284 -14.20 -6.85 11.95
C ARG A 284 -13.06 -6.93 12.96
N ARG A 285 -12.77 -8.14 13.45
CA ARG A 285 -11.74 -8.37 14.45
C ARG A 285 -11.23 -9.82 14.34
N PRO A 286 -9.96 -10.09 14.67
CA PRO A 286 -9.50 -11.47 14.86
C PRO A 286 -10.33 -12.19 15.92
N THR A 287 -10.51 -13.49 15.74
CA THR A 287 -11.18 -14.35 16.73
C THR A 287 -10.27 -14.63 17.92
N ALA A 288 -10.82 -15.19 18.99
CA ALA A 288 -10.00 -15.63 20.12
C ALA A 288 -8.99 -16.74 19.72
N GLU A 289 -9.34 -17.56 18.75
CA GLU A 289 -8.45 -18.59 18.20
C GLU A 289 -7.29 -17.95 17.41
N ASP A 290 -7.56 -16.94 16.59
CA ASP A 290 -6.54 -16.18 15.87
C ASP A 290 -5.54 -15.50 16.82
N LEU A 291 -5.97 -15.14 18.02
CA LEU A 291 -5.16 -14.48 19.04
C LEU A 291 -4.50 -15.41 20.05
N ALA A 292 -4.80 -16.71 20.02
CA ALA A 292 -4.32 -17.66 21.04
C ALA A 292 -2.79 -17.80 21.13
N TRP A 293 -2.06 -17.44 20.07
CA TRP A 293 -0.59 -17.44 20.03
C TRP A 293 0.03 -16.19 20.67
N VAL A 294 -0.76 -15.13 20.87
CA VAL A 294 -0.25 -13.87 21.45
C VAL A 294 -0.05 -14.05 22.96
N LYS A 295 1.07 -13.57 23.46
CA LYS A 295 1.43 -13.60 24.88
C LYS A 295 0.29 -13.02 25.74
N PRO A 296 -0.19 -13.75 26.75
CA PRO A 296 -1.25 -13.26 27.61
C PRO A 296 -0.88 -11.96 28.34
N GLY A 297 -1.86 -11.05 28.47
CA GLY A 297 -1.70 -9.80 29.19
C GLY A 297 -1.16 -8.62 28.37
N LEU A 298 -0.80 -8.84 27.09
CA LEU A 298 -0.50 -7.71 26.19
C LEU A 298 -1.76 -6.90 25.89
N ALA A 299 -1.63 -5.58 25.90
CA ALA A 299 -2.66 -4.69 25.39
C ALA A 299 -2.85 -4.92 23.89
N ASP A 300 -4.07 -4.74 23.38
CA ASP A 300 -4.37 -4.77 21.95
C ASP A 300 -3.72 -5.94 21.15
N PRO A 301 -3.93 -7.21 21.56
CA PRO A 301 -3.27 -8.37 20.97
C PRO A 301 -3.54 -8.53 19.47
N GLN A 302 -4.62 -7.92 18.95
CA GLN A 302 -4.92 -7.87 17.52
C GLN A 302 -3.87 -7.10 16.70
N ILE A 303 -3.10 -6.20 17.33
CA ILE A 303 -1.99 -5.49 16.64
C ILE A 303 -0.82 -6.46 16.41
N CYS A 304 -0.48 -7.29 17.40
CA CYS A 304 0.51 -8.37 17.21
C CYS A 304 0.08 -9.33 16.09
N HIS A 305 -1.21 -9.69 16.06
CA HIS A 305 -1.78 -10.53 15.01
C HIS A 305 -1.67 -9.86 13.62
N ALA A 306 -1.98 -8.57 13.52
CA ALA A 306 -1.86 -7.83 12.28
C ALA A 306 -0.38 -7.76 11.82
N ALA A 307 0.57 -7.50 12.72
CA ALA A 307 1.99 -7.47 12.40
C ALA A 307 2.46 -8.81 11.83
N ARG A 308 2.18 -9.94 12.51
CA ARG A 308 2.51 -11.28 12.03
C ARG A 308 1.93 -11.56 10.65
N ASN A 309 0.66 -11.19 10.40
CA ASN A 309 -0.05 -11.52 9.18
C ASN A 309 0.14 -10.53 8.02
N THR A 310 0.93 -9.45 8.23
CA THR A 310 1.38 -8.53 7.17
C THR A 310 2.89 -8.61 6.93
N PHE A 311 3.63 -9.31 7.80
CA PHE A 311 5.09 -9.42 7.71
C PHE A 311 5.51 -10.07 6.38
N ASP A 312 6.35 -9.37 5.64
CA ASP A 312 6.99 -9.82 4.41
C ASP A 312 8.37 -10.38 4.73
N TYR A 313 8.53 -11.68 4.54
CA TYR A 313 9.73 -12.38 4.97
C TYR A 313 10.98 -12.03 4.17
N GLN A 314 10.86 -11.57 2.90
CA GLN A 314 12.01 -11.09 2.11
C GLN A 314 12.37 -9.65 2.45
N TYR A 315 11.37 -8.81 2.55
CA TYR A 315 11.54 -7.41 2.95
C TYR A 315 11.93 -7.27 4.42
N GLU A 316 11.65 -8.29 5.24
CA GLU A 316 11.80 -8.35 6.70
C GLU A 316 11.07 -7.18 7.39
N GLY A 317 9.85 -6.88 6.92
CA GLY A 317 9.09 -5.74 7.40
C GLY A 317 7.58 -5.89 7.26
N CYS A 318 6.85 -5.15 8.10
CA CYS A 318 5.38 -5.09 8.09
C CYS A 318 4.83 -4.00 7.15
N GLY A 319 5.70 -3.26 6.46
CA GLY A 319 5.37 -2.11 5.64
C GLY A 319 5.05 -2.41 4.17
N ASN A 320 5.04 -3.67 3.71
CA ASN A 320 4.65 -4.03 2.34
C ASN A 320 3.18 -3.61 2.10
N TRP A 321 2.97 -2.68 1.14
CA TRP A 321 1.67 -2.05 0.94
C TRP A 321 0.59 -3.02 0.45
N PRO A 322 0.82 -3.82 -0.61
CA PRO A 322 -0.11 -4.87 -1.03
C PRO A 322 -0.45 -5.88 0.07
N PHE A 323 0.52 -6.28 0.90
CA PHE A 323 0.28 -7.26 1.96
C PHE A 323 -0.66 -6.74 3.04
N ASN A 324 -0.57 -5.45 3.38
CA ASN A 324 -1.52 -4.82 4.30
C ASN A 324 -2.93 -4.76 3.71
N ALA A 325 -3.08 -4.42 2.42
CA ALA A 325 -4.37 -4.44 1.74
C ALA A 325 -4.92 -5.88 1.63
N ALA A 326 -4.06 -6.85 1.31
CA ALA A 326 -4.46 -8.26 1.26
C ALA A 326 -4.88 -8.79 2.62
N TYR A 327 -4.16 -8.44 3.70
CA TYR A 327 -4.54 -8.77 5.08
C TYR A 327 -5.93 -8.22 5.44
N ALA A 328 -6.19 -6.93 5.17
CA ALA A 328 -7.51 -6.36 5.44
C ALA A 328 -8.62 -7.09 4.67
N ALA A 329 -8.34 -7.58 3.48
CA ALA A 329 -9.28 -8.32 2.65
C ALA A 329 -9.49 -9.79 3.07
N THR A 330 -8.70 -10.35 4.01
CA THR A 330 -8.96 -11.67 4.59
C THR A 330 -10.17 -11.65 5.53
N TYR A 331 -10.51 -10.50 6.08
CA TYR A 331 -11.69 -10.37 6.91
C TYR A 331 -12.97 -10.44 6.09
N HIS A 332 -13.95 -11.13 6.65
CA HIS A 332 -15.22 -11.36 5.96
C HIS A 332 -15.87 -10.05 5.52
N ASP A 333 -16.32 -10.01 4.25
CA ASP A 333 -16.99 -8.87 3.65
C ASP A 333 -16.17 -7.56 3.64
N MET A 334 -14.84 -7.65 3.55
CA MET A 334 -13.94 -6.52 3.32
C MET A 334 -13.42 -6.50 1.88
N SER A 335 -13.17 -5.29 1.38
CA SER A 335 -12.41 -5.02 0.16
C SER A 335 -11.32 -4.00 0.45
N ALA A 336 -10.18 -4.17 -0.16
CA ALA A 336 -9.02 -3.31 0.09
C ALA A 336 -8.16 -3.17 -1.17
N VAL A 337 -7.59 -1.99 -1.35
CA VAL A 337 -6.62 -1.72 -2.43
C VAL A 337 -5.53 -0.77 -1.96
N VAL A 338 -4.39 -0.84 -2.63
CA VAL A 338 -3.39 0.21 -2.65
C VAL A 338 -3.64 1.09 -3.87
N THR A 339 -3.60 2.41 -3.68
CA THR A 339 -3.72 3.38 -4.77
C THR A 339 -2.93 4.64 -4.47
N ARG A 340 -2.96 5.60 -5.39
CA ARG A 340 -2.52 6.98 -5.16
C ARG A 340 -3.71 7.91 -5.26
N LEU A 341 -3.78 8.90 -4.37
CA LEU A 341 -4.72 10.01 -4.47
C LEU A 341 -3.94 11.29 -4.72
N GLY A 342 -4.46 12.11 -5.61
CA GLY A 342 -3.78 13.32 -6.07
C GLY A 342 -3.97 14.54 -5.18
N SER A 343 -4.87 14.47 -4.18
CA SER A 343 -5.18 15.61 -3.32
C SER A 343 -5.88 15.20 -2.02
N LEU A 344 -5.84 16.07 -1.00
CA LEU A 344 -6.68 15.92 0.20
C LEU A 344 -8.17 16.05 -0.11
N THR A 345 -8.55 16.69 -1.22
CA THR A 345 -9.95 16.73 -1.70
C THR A 345 -10.48 15.32 -2.00
N ASP A 346 -9.63 14.41 -2.50
CA ASP A 346 -10.02 13.02 -2.73
C ASP A 346 -10.20 12.26 -1.43
N VAL A 347 -9.35 12.52 -0.44
CA VAL A 347 -9.50 11.99 0.93
C VAL A 347 -10.79 12.52 1.57
N GLU A 348 -11.11 13.82 1.41
CA GLU A 348 -12.37 14.40 1.90
C GLU A 348 -13.60 13.72 1.27
N ARG A 349 -13.55 13.35 -0.02
CA ARG A 349 -14.65 12.61 -0.68
C ARG A 349 -14.87 11.24 -0.03
N LEU A 350 -13.80 10.51 0.30
CA LEU A 350 -13.87 9.21 0.98
C LEU A 350 -14.37 9.36 2.42
N VAL A 351 -13.80 10.29 3.19
CA VAL A 351 -14.21 10.57 4.58
C VAL A 351 -15.67 11.05 4.63
N ARG A 352 -16.12 11.84 3.65
CA ARG A 352 -17.51 12.31 3.53
C ARG A 352 -18.51 11.17 3.45
N VAL A 353 -18.16 10.05 2.85
CA VAL A 353 -19.02 8.86 2.76
C VAL A 353 -18.68 7.79 3.81
N GLY A 354 -17.85 8.15 4.81
CA GLY A 354 -17.52 7.28 5.95
C GLY A 354 -16.39 6.28 5.67
N ILE A 355 -15.51 6.53 4.71
CA ILE A 355 -14.34 5.70 4.41
C ILE A 355 -13.08 6.42 4.90
N PRO A 356 -12.44 5.96 6.00
CA PRO A 356 -11.13 6.46 6.43
C PRO A 356 -10.04 5.98 5.48
N VAL A 357 -8.89 6.70 5.45
CA VAL A 357 -7.80 6.44 4.49
C VAL A 357 -6.48 6.32 5.23
N ILE A 358 -5.73 5.26 4.99
CA ILE A 358 -4.34 5.16 5.46
C ILE A 358 -3.43 5.79 4.42
N THR A 359 -2.68 6.81 4.81
CA THR A 359 -1.73 7.51 3.94
C THR A 359 -0.30 7.14 4.31
N SER A 360 0.56 6.98 3.29
CA SER A 360 1.98 6.69 3.46
C SER A 360 2.79 7.97 3.28
N GLN A 361 3.56 8.38 4.28
CA GLN A 361 4.34 9.61 4.25
C GLN A 361 5.77 9.42 4.77
N SER A 362 6.61 10.39 4.42
CA SER A 362 7.97 10.52 4.95
C SER A 362 8.28 11.99 5.20
N PHE A 363 8.90 12.30 6.36
CA PHE A 363 9.13 13.68 6.77
C PHE A 363 10.28 13.81 7.76
N LEU A 364 10.89 14.99 7.78
CA LEU A 364 11.78 15.41 8.85
C LEU A 364 10.95 15.94 10.02
N LYS A 365 11.50 15.92 11.22
CA LYS A 365 10.80 16.31 12.45
C LYS A 365 10.15 17.69 12.37
N GLU A 366 10.80 18.63 11.68
CA GLU A 366 10.36 20.01 11.47
C GLU A 366 9.30 20.17 10.38
N GLU A 367 9.06 19.13 9.55
CA GLU A 367 8.10 19.19 8.45
C GLU A 367 6.67 18.85 8.86
N LEU A 368 6.47 18.27 10.06
CA LEU A 368 5.14 17.94 10.59
C LEU A 368 5.02 18.40 12.05
N THR A 369 4.49 19.60 12.21
CA THR A 369 4.28 20.23 13.53
C THR A 369 3.38 19.36 14.41
N GLY A 370 3.85 19.03 15.62
CA GLY A 370 3.12 18.22 16.60
C GLY A 370 3.40 16.71 16.52
N ALA A 371 4.11 16.22 15.50
CA ALA A 371 4.52 14.80 15.45
C ALA A 371 5.58 14.49 16.52
N GLY A 372 6.59 15.35 16.65
CA GLY A 372 7.66 15.20 17.64
C GLY A 372 8.81 14.28 17.17
N TYR A 373 8.71 13.67 15.99
CA TYR A 373 9.68 12.77 15.37
C TYR A 373 9.78 13.02 13.86
N GLY A 374 10.79 12.45 13.22
CA GLY A 374 10.91 12.36 11.77
C GLY A 374 10.98 10.90 11.32
N THR A 375 10.66 10.61 10.06
CA THR A 375 10.63 9.24 9.54
C THR A 375 10.91 9.19 8.04
N SER A 376 11.52 8.08 7.61
CA SER A 376 11.71 7.78 6.18
C SER A 376 10.51 7.08 5.54
N GLY A 377 9.59 6.54 6.35
CA GLY A 377 8.33 5.93 5.91
C GLY A 377 7.42 5.68 7.11
N HIS A 378 6.18 6.13 7.03
CA HIS A 378 5.20 5.98 8.11
C HIS A 378 3.78 5.94 7.55
N LEU A 379 2.93 5.16 8.17
CA LEU A 379 1.52 5.02 7.81
C LEU A 379 0.66 5.61 8.93
N MET A 380 -0.22 6.57 8.58
CA MET A 380 -1.20 7.14 9.49
C MET A 380 -2.59 7.08 8.90
N THR A 381 -3.61 6.95 9.75
CA THR A 381 -5.00 6.87 9.32
C THR A 381 -5.65 8.25 9.38
N VAL A 382 -6.00 8.84 8.23
CA VAL A 382 -6.84 10.04 8.17
C VAL A 382 -8.27 9.66 8.50
N ILE A 383 -8.78 10.21 9.61
CA ILE A 383 -10.12 9.94 10.13
C ILE A 383 -11.07 11.14 9.98
N GLY A 384 -10.53 12.32 9.63
CA GLY A 384 -11.37 13.52 9.54
C GLY A 384 -10.62 14.80 9.21
N PHE A 385 -11.41 15.87 9.27
CA PHE A 385 -10.95 17.24 9.04
C PHE A 385 -11.64 18.18 10.05
N THR A 386 -10.86 19.14 10.57
CA THR A 386 -11.37 20.19 11.46
C THR A 386 -12.14 21.25 10.68
N ALA A 387 -12.79 22.19 11.39
CA ALA A 387 -13.45 23.34 10.76
C ALA A 387 -12.47 24.27 10.00
N GLN A 388 -11.19 24.27 10.38
CA GLN A 388 -10.12 25.00 9.72
C GLN A 388 -9.56 24.22 8.51
N GLY A 389 -10.00 22.97 8.31
CA GLY A 389 -9.55 22.09 7.23
C GLY A 389 -8.29 21.30 7.55
N ASP A 390 -7.79 21.37 8.78
CA ASP A 390 -6.66 20.57 9.25
C ASP A 390 -7.02 19.10 9.37
N ILE A 391 -6.01 18.24 9.27
CA ILE A 391 -6.18 16.80 9.25
C ILE A 391 -6.38 16.26 10.67
N VAL A 392 -7.46 15.52 10.89
CA VAL A 392 -7.59 14.66 12.06
C VAL A 392 -7.10 13.28 11.69
N ALA A 393 -6.01 12.83 12.30
CA ALA A 393 -5.40 11.55 12.02
C ALA A 393 -5.24 10.71 13.29
N ASN A 394 -5.32 9.40 13.14
CA ASN A 394 -4.78 8.46 14.11
C ASN A 394 -3.33 8.15 13.72
N ASP A 395 -2.41 8.56 14.59
CA ASP A 395 -0.98 8.33 14.45
C ASP A 395 -0.54 7.18 15.36
N PRO A 396 -0.24 6.00 14.82
CA PRO A 396 0.11 4.83 15.62
C PRO A 396 1.45 5.00 16.39
N ALA A 397 2.34 5.88 15.96
CA ALA A 397 3.61 6.17 16.66
C ALA A 397 3.45 7.07 17.90
N SER A 398 2.24 7.16 18.45
CA SER A 398 1.96 7.85 19.70
C SER A 398 2.32 6.99 20.92
N PRO A 399 2.61 7.60 22.09
CA PRO A 399 3.08 6.83 23.26
C PRO A 399 2.04 5.84 23.80
N ASP A 400 0.76 6.12 23.65
CA ASP A 400 -0.36 5.31 24.14
C ASP A 400 -1.63 5.51 23.28
N ASN A 401 -2.66 4.70 23.49
CA ASN A 401 -3.91 4.76 22.74
C ASN A 401 -4.65 6.11 22.86
N PRO A 402 -4.76 6.76 24.05
CA PRO A 402 -5.33 8.10 24.17
C PRO A 402 -4.66 9.14 23.29
N ALA A 403 -3.34 9.09 23.14
CA ALA A 403 -2.55 10.07 22.39
C ALA A 403 -2.55 9.85 20.85
N VAL A 404 -3.09 8.74 20.37
CA VAL A 404 -3.10 8.35 18.94
C VAL A 404 -3.83 9.38 18.07
N ARG A 405 -4.93 9.96 18.56
CA ARG A 405 -5.64 10.99 17.81
C ARG A 405 -4.86 12.31 17.83
N ARG A 406 -4.45 12.76 16.64
CA ARG A 406 -3.68 14.00 16.42
C ARG A 406 -4.41 14.91 15.44
N VAL A 407 -4.08 16.21 15.51
CA VAL A 407 -4.47 17.19 14.50
C VAL A 407 -3.20 17.77 13.88
N TYR A 408 -3.09 17.67 12.56
CA TYR A 408 -1.95 18.13 11.79
C TYR A 408 -2.36 19.19 10.79
N ARG A 409 -1.49 20.18 10.56
CA ARG A 409 -1.76 21.23 9.60
C ARG A 409 -1.92 20.68 8.20
N ARG A 410 -2.98 21.08 7.50
CA ARG A 410 -3.31 20.65 6.14
C ARG A 410 -2.11 20.76 5.19
N ARG A 411 -1.47 21.94 5.19
CA ARG A 411 -0.38 22.22 4.24
C ARG A 411 0.86 21.37 4.47
N GLU A 412 1.21 21.13 5.72
CA GLU A 412 2.32 20.23 6.07
C GLU A 412 2.02 18.81 5.61
N TRP A 413 0.81 18.31 5.86
CA TRP A 413 0.38 16.99 5.44
C TRP A 413 0.40 16.81 3.92
N GLU A 414 -0.11 17.78 3.15
CA GLU A 414 -0.06 17.74 1.70
C GLU A 414 1.36 17.58 1.19
N ASN A 415 2.30 18.35 1.71
CA ASN A 415 3.69 18.29 1.28
C ASN A 415 4.33 16.94 1.57
N ILE A 416 4.21 16.42 2.79
CA ILE A 416 4.89 15.18 3.19
C ILE A 416 4.28 13.93 2.54
N TRP A 417 3.00 13.99 2.17
CA TRP A 417 2.28 12.86 1.57
C TRP A 417 2.31 12.85 0.04
N LEU A 418 2.13 14.02 -0.60
CA LEU A 418 1.93 14.09 -2.06
C LEU A 418 3.22 14.35 -2.85
N ARG A 419 4.29 14.82 -2.22
CA ARG A 419 5.57 15.00 -2.90
C ARG A 419 6.19 13.65 -3.28
N THR A 420 6.92 13.61 -4.39
CA THR A 420 7.62 12.42 -4.89
C THR A 420 9.12 12.46 -4.62
N LYS A 421 9.65 13.65 -4.31
CA LYS A 421 11.04 13.88 -3.90
C LYS A 421 11.09 14.70 -2.62
N ARG A 422 12.10 14.41 -1.79
CA ARG A 422 12.37 15.13 -0.54
C ARG A 422 13.88 15.15 -0.26
N TYR A 423 14.29 16.00 0.65
CA TYR A 423 15.63 15.92 1.23
C TYR A 423 15.59 15.11 2.53
N ASP A 424 16.63 14.33 2.80
CA ASP A 424 16.87 13.75 4.13
C ASP A 424 17.61 14.76 5.04
N ALA A 425 17.86 14.37 6.30
CA ALA A 425 18.55 15.22 7.28
C ALA A 425 19.96 15.66 6.85
N ASN A 426 20.57 14.96 5.89
CA ASN A 426 21.88 15.27 5.34
C ASN A 426 21.80 16.08 4.03
N GLY A 427 20.62 16.54 3.64
CA GLY A 427 20.39 17.27 2.39
C GLY A 427 20.43 16.39 1.12
N LYS A 428 20.46 15.06 1.25
CA LYS A 428 20.45 14.15 0.10
C LYS A 428 19.01 13.95 -0.40
N VAL A 429 18.85 13.96 -1.72
CA VAL A 429 17.54 13.69 -2.37
C VAL A 429 17.13 12.25 -2.13
N ARG A 430 15.89 12.07 -1.70
CA ARG A 430 15.21 10.80 -1.48
C ARG A 430 13.84 10.80 -2.16
N SER A 431 13.28 9.63 -2.38
CA SER A 431 11.91 9.48 -2.84
C SER A 431 10.91 9.90 -1.75
N GLY A 432 9.84 10.56 -2.15
CA GLY A 432 8.61 10.70 -1.40
C GLY A 432 7.62 9.62 -1.81
N THR A 433 6.47 9.54 -1.13
CA THR A 433 5.47 8.49 -1.39
C THR A 433 4.51 8.83 -2.52
N GLY A 434 4.40 10.11 -2.89
CA GLY A 434 3.59 10.55 -4.03
C GLY A 434 2.12 10.16 -3.89
N GLY A 435 1.49 10.37 -2.72
CA GLY A 435 0.07 10.14 -2.54
C GLY A 435 -0.35 8.68 -2.34
N VAL A 436 0.58 7.74 -2.15
CA VAL A 436 0.24 6.33 -1.86
C VAL A 436 -0.63 6.24 -0.61
N CYS A 437 -1.67 5.45 -0.70
CA CYS A 437 -2.62 5.21 0.38
C CYS A 437 -3.27 3.82 0.27
N TYR A 438 -3.83 3.35 1.39
CA TYR A 438 -4.72 2.19 1.41
C TYR A 438 -6.15 2.67 1.59
N VAL A 439 -7.05 2.06 0.83
CA VAL A 439 -8.49 2.29 0.96
C VAL A 439 -9.17 0.96 1.23
N TYR A 440 -9.86 0.87 2.39
CA TYR A 440 -10.58 -0.33 2.83
C TYR A 440 -12.06 -0.01 3.01
N TRP A 441 -12.92 -0.86 2.49
CA TRP A 441 -14.38 -0.65 2.57
C TRP A 441 -15.12 -1.98 2.65
N PRO A 442 -16.39 -1.99 3.10
CA PRO A 442 -17.21 -3.20 3.08
C PRO A 442 -17.40 -3.71 1.65
N ALA A 443 -17.39 -5.01 1.43
CA ALA A 443 -17.64 -5.61 0.11
C ALA A 443 -19.02 -5.23 -0.47
N ARG A 444 -19.92 -4.74 0.37
CA ARG A 444 -21.22 -4.15 -0.01
C ARG A 444 -21.24 -2.68 0.39
N PRO A 445 -20.61 -1.82 -0.38
CA PRO A 445 -20.63 -0.38 -0.11
C PRO A 445 -22.02 0.19 -0.37
N THR A 446 -22.36 1.27 0.35
CA THR A 446 -23.56 2.07 0.06
C THR A 446 -23.48 2.67 -1.34
N ALA A 447 -24.60 3.15 -1.87
CA ALA A 447 -24.62 3.83 -3.18
C ALA A 447 -23.67 5.03 -3.22
N ALA A 448 -23.61 5.82 -2.14
CA ALA A 448 -22.70 6.96 -2.02
C ALA A 448 -21.22 6.53 -2.00
N GLN A 449 -20.88 5.48 -1.26
CA GLN A 449 -19.54 4.90 -1.25
C GLN A 449 -19.18 4.37 -2.64
N THR A 450 -20.06 3.59 -3.27
CA THR A 450 -19.86 3.06 -4.63
C THR A 450 -19.58 4.18 -5.63
N TRP A 451 -20.33 5.28 -5.55
CA TRP A 451 -20.13 6.42 -6.45
C TRP A 451 -18.73 7.05 -6.28
N VAL A 452 -18.29 7.27 -5.02
CA VAL A 452 -16.95 7.82 -4.74
C VAL A 452 -15.85 6.87 -5.18
N LEU A 453 -15.95 5.58 -4.83
CA LEU A 453 -14.95 4.56 -5.20
C LEU A 453 -14.81 4.44 -6.72
N ARG A 454 -15.92 4.44 -7.48
CA ARG A 454 -15.89 4.42 -8.95
C ARG A 454 -15.28 5.68 -9.55
N ARG A 455 -15.57 6.86 -8.98
CA ARG A 455 -14.99 8.12 -9.43
C ARG A 455 -13.48 8.18 -9.23
N LEU A 456 -12.97 7.49 -8.22
CA LEU A 456 -11.53 7.34 -7.96
C LEU A 456 -10.92 6.14 -8.70
N GLY A 457 -11.69 5.40 -9.50
CA GLY A 457 -11.23 4.26 -10.28
C GLY A 457 -10.91 3.00 -9.45
N ILE A 458 -11.32 2.94 -8.17
CA ILE A 458 -10.96 1.85 -7.25
C ILE A 458 -12.14 0.95 -6.87
N GLY A 459 -13.37 1.28 -7.31
CA GLY A 459 -14.63 0.59 -6.99
C GLY A 459 -15.09 -0.43 -8.00
#